data_5877978082bde83c64c5890c2a30532d
#
_entry.id   5877978082bde83c64c5890c2a30532d
#
_cell.length_a   1.000
_cell.length_b   1.000
_cell.length_c   1.000
_cell.angle_alpha   90.00
_cell.angle_beta   90.00
_cell.angle_gamma   90.00
#
_symmetry.space_group_name_H-M   'P 1'
#
loop_
_entity.id
_entity.type
_entity.pdbx_description
1 polymer ?
#
loop_
_entity_poly.entity_id
_entity_poly.type
_entity_poly.pdbx_seq_one_letter_code
_entity_poly.pdbx_strand_id
1 'polypeptide(L)'
;LVRAVTEDNNNQMWIGTGNGISRIKITNGTYAIVNYSVSDGLICNDTNVHAILKLQNGNILIGTPQGYQTIIPQDILTTSYDANIYLTGIELKSGMTHPDILNGSSLECAQHLSFTEKENSFTLSFSALDLVETDKIKYAYKIHSNWIYAENNKVNLSMLTAGNYTLSVKACNSQGIWSPN
;
A
#
# COMPACT_ATOMS: atom_id res chain seq x y z
N LEU A 1 15.32 6.91 12.29
CA LEU A 1 16.30 8.01 12.23
C LEU A 1 16.91 8.06 10.83
N VAL A 2 16.91 9.25 10.18
CA VAL A 2 17.62 9.50 8.92
C VAL A 2 19.13 9.53 9.21
N ARG A 3 19.92 8.85 8.39
CA ARG A 3 21.39 8.77 8.52
C ARG A 3 22.15 9.39 7.37
N ALA A 4 21.60 9.29 6.16
CA ALA A 4 22.21 9.87 4.98
C ALA A 4 21.14 10.17 3.93
N VAL A 5 21.38 11.14 3.05
CA VAL A 5 20.46 11.56 2.00
C VAL A 5 21.25 11.89 0.74
N THR A 6 20.73 11.51 -0.42
CA THR A 6 21.23 11.95 -1.73
C THR A 6 20.07 12.10 -2.73
N GLU A 7 20.31 12.75 -3.85
CA GLU A 7 19.34 12.91 -4.94
C GLU A 7 19.84 12.16 -6.18
N ASP A 8 18.97 11.46 -6.89
CA ASP A 8 19.30 10.82 -8.16
C ASP A 8 19.18 11.79 -9.36
N ASN A 9 19.39 11.28 -10.57
CA ASN A 9 19.29 12.09 -11.79
C ASN A 9 17.84 12.40 -12.20
N ASN A 10 16.86 11.80 -11.55
CA ASN A 10 15.43 12.01 -11.78
C ASN A 10 14.78 12.90 -10.70
N ASN A 11 15.60 13.63 -9.92
CA ASN A 11 15.17 14.47 -8.79
C ASN A 11 14.39 13.69 -7.73
N GLN A 12 14.74 12.42 -7.52
CA GLN A 12 14.18 11.61 -6.45
C GLN A 12 15.17 11.55 -5.28
N MET A 13 14.65 11.71 -4.07
CA MET A 13 15.45 11.66 -2.86
C MET A 13 15.63 10.22 -2.39
N TRP A 14 16.87 9.85 -2.07
CA TRP A 14 17.24 8.58 -1.48
C TRP A 14 17.71 8.80 -0.05
N ILE A 15 17.04 8.16 0.89
CA ILE A 15 17.22 8.36 2.34
C ILE A 15 17.62 7.03 2.96
N GLY A 16 18.84 6.96 3.48
CA GLY A 16 19.32 5.84 4.28
C GLY A 16 18.90 5.99 5.74
N THR A 17 18.43 4.90 6.30
CA THR A 17 17.96 4.83 7.69
C THR A 17 18.59 3.63 8.43
N GLY A 18 18.25 3.45 9.71
CA GLY A 18 18.56 2.22 10.46
C GLY A 18 17.63 1.04 10.14
N ASN A 19 16.67 1.23 9.22
CA ASN A 19 15.69 0.20 8.84
C ASN A 19 15.37 0.25 7.34
N GLY A 20 16.41 0.15 6.52
CA GLY A 20 16.30 0.19 5.06
C GLY A 20 16.52 1.57 4.46
N ILE A 21 16.16 1.67 3.19
CA ILE A 21 16.33 2.85 2.36
C ILE A 21 14.98 3.28 1.84
N SER A 22 14.71 4.59 1.91
CA SER A 22 13.48 5.17 1.36
C SER A 22 13.82 5.98 0.12
N ARG A 23 13.05 5.78 -0.96
CA ARG A 23 13.03 6.63 -2.15
C ARG A 23 11.79 7.50 -2.13
N ILE A 24 11.96 8.81 -2.25
CA ILE A 24 10.85 9.77 -2.30
C ILE A 24 10.81 10.39 -3.68
N LYS A 25 9.66 10.27 -4.33
CA LYS A 25 9.32 10.95 -5.59
C LYS A 25 8.31 12.05 -5.29
N ILE A 26 8.61 13.26 -5.75
CA ILE A 26 7.69 14.40 -5.64
C ILE A 26 7.12 14.69 -7.03
N THR A 27 5.80 14.70 -7.16
CA THR A 27 5.10 15.00 -8.41
C THR A 27 3.91 15.91 -8.11
N ASN A 28 3.89 17.12 -8.69
CA ASN A 28 2.80 18.09 -8.52
C ASN A 28 2.42 18.36 -7.05
N GLY A 29 3.42 18.47 -6.16
CA GLY A 29 3.21 18.70 -4.73
C GLY A 29 2.76 17.49 -3.93
N THR A 30 2.58 16.33 -4.58
CA THR A 30 2.31 15.04 -3.93
C THR A 30 3.61 14.23 -3.88
N TYR A 31 3.84 13.54 -2.78
CA TYR A 31 5.01 12.68 -2.63
C TYR A 31 4.60 11.21 -2.50
N ALA A 32 5.33 10.35 -3.19
CA ALA A 32 5.27 8.90 -3.04
C ALA A 32 6.55 8.43 -2.36
N ILE A 33 6.41 7.57 -1.35
CA ILE A 33 7.53 7.00 -0.60
C ILE A 33 7.55 5.49 -0.86
N VAL A 34 8.69 5.00 -1.32
CA VAL A 34 8.97 3.57 -1.48
C VAL A 34 10.07 3.20 -0.52
N ASN A 35 9.87 2.13 0.25
CA ASN A 35 10.87 1.64 1.20
C ASN A 35 11.46 0.32 0.70
N TYR A 36 12.77 0.23 0.76
CA TYR A 36 13.56 -0.95 0.41
C TYR A 36 14.23 -1.53 1.64
N SER A 37 14.28 -2.84 1.72
CA SER A 37 14.85 -3.62 2.84
C SER A 37 15.65 -4.81 2.30
N VAL A 38 16.15 -5.65 3.19
CA VAL A 38 16.82 -6.91 2.82
C VAL A 38 15.91 -7.80 1.96
N SER A 39 14.58 -7.80 2.19
CA SER A 39 13.64 -8.55 1.34
C SER A 39 13.59 -8.04 -0.09
N ASP A 40 13.99 -6.79 -0.33
CA ASP A 40 14.04 -6.17 -1.66
C ASP A 40 15.44 -6.25 -2.29
N GLY A 41 16.35 -7.01 -1.67
CA GLY A 41 17.71 -7.25 -2.17
C GLY A 41 18.78 -6.32 -1.59
N LEU A 42 18.50 -5.57 -0.52
CA LEU A 42 19.57 -4.88 0.20
C LEU A 42 20.43 -5.91 0.97
N ILE A 43 21.75 -5.66 1.03
CA ILE A 43 22.67 -6.48 1.81
C ILE A 43 22.46 -6.30 3.32
N CYS A 44 21.96 -5.14 3.73
CA CYS A 44 21.69 -4.79 5.12
C CYS A 44 20.63 -3.70 5.22
N ASN A 45 19.76 -3.76 6.23
CA ASN A 45 18.79 -2.68 6.50
C ASN A 45 19.44 -1.44 7.12
N ASP A 46 20.61 -1.59 7.71
CA ASP A 46 21.27 -0.50 8.45
C ASP A 46 22.24 0.26 7.53
N THR A 47 21.97 1.55 7.30
CA THR A 47 22.84 2.44 6.52
C THR A 47 23.81 3.15 7.48
N ASN A 48 25.09 3.19 7.16
CA ASN A 48 26.05 3.98 7.93
C ASN A 48 25.75 5.48 7.82
N VAL A 49 26.09 6.22 8.87
CA VAL A 49 25.89 7.68 8.89
C VAL A 49 26.71 8.34 7.78
N HIS A 50 26.09 9.24 7.02
CA HIS A 50 26.68 9.95 5.86
C HIS A 50 27.16 9.04 4.72
N ALA A 51 26.74 7.78 4.65
CA ALA A 51 27.26 6.80 3.71
C ALA A 51 26.31 6.53 2.53
N ILE A 52 25.77 7.57 1.92
CA ILE A 52 25.09 7.50 0.62
C ILE A 52 25.71 8.52 -0.32
N LEU A 53 26.03 8.07 -1.54
CA LEU A 53 26.65 8.91 -2.56
C LEU A 53 26.08 8.63 -3.94
N LYS A 54 25.71 9.67 -4.67
CA LYS A 54 25.45 9.57 -6.10
C LYS A 54 26.76 9.54 -6.88
N LEU A 55 26.95 8.47 -7.66
CA LEU A 55 28.08 8.32 -8.55
C LEU A 55 27.89 9.12 -9.87
N GLN A 56 28.96 9.36 -10.61
CA GLN A 56 28.91 10.11 -11.88
C GLN A 56 28.02 9.45 -12.94
N ASN A 57 27.91 8.12 -12.91
CA ASN A 57 27.04 7.34 -13.81
C ASN A 57 25.55 7.35 -13.38
N GLY A 58 25.20 8.06 -12.31
CA GLY A 58 23.84 8.14 -11.79
C GLY A 58 23.45 7.04 -10.81
N ASN A 59 24.31 6.06 -10.58
CA ASN A 59 24.08 5.02 -9.58
C ASN A 59 24.21 5.58 -8.16
N ILE A 60 23.54 4.95 -7.20
CA ILE A 60 23.60 5.31 -5.77
C ILE A 60 24.45 4.28 -5.04
N LEU A 61 25.57 4.71 -4.49
CA LEU A 61 26.42 3.91 -3.63
C LEU A 61 26.00 4.07 -2.17
N ILE A 62 25.84 2.96 -1.45
CA ILE A 62 25.38 2.93 -0.08
C ILE A 62 26.36 2.13 0.76
N GLY A 63 26.83 2.72 1.84
CA GLY A 63 27.66 2.07 2.84
C GLY A 63 26.82 1.53 4.00
N THR A 64 27.10 0.30 4.41
CA THR A 64 26.44 -0.40 5.50
C THR A 64 27.47 -1.05 6.43
N PRO A 65 27.08 -1.51 7.62
CA PRO A 65 28.00 -2.28 8.49
C PRO A 65 28.52 -3.57 7.86
N GLN A 66 27.84 -4.10 6.82
CA GLN A 66 28.21 -5.34 6.13
C GLN A 66 28.98 -5.10 4.81
N GLY A 67 29.32 -3.85 4.50
CA GLY A 67 30.02 -3.48 3.28
C GLY A 67 29.30 -2.38 2.52
N TYR A 68 29.43 -2.37 1.19
CA TYR A 68 28.75 -1.38 0.36
C TYR A 68 27.91 -2.06 -0.73
N GLN A 69 26.88 -1.38 -1.18
CA GLN A 69 26.00 -1.80 -2.26
C GLN A 69 25.78 -0.64 -3.24
N THR A 70 25.64 -0.98 -4.51
CA THR A 70 25.26 -0.02 -5.53
C THR A 70 23.83 -0.29 -5.96
N ILE A 71 22.99 0.74 -5.92
CA ILE A 71 21.65 0.73 -6.49
C ILE A 71 21.72 1.42 -7.87
N ILE A 72 21.08 0.82 -8.86
CA ILE A 72 20.89 1.39 -10.19
C ILE A 72 19.43 1.88 -10.27
N PRO A 73 19.16 3.20 -10.10
CA PRO A 73 17.78 3.69 -10.03
C PRO A 73 16.96 3.41 -11.27
N GLN A 74 17.59 3.28 -12.45
CA GLN A 74 16.94 3.00 -13.73
C GLN A 74 16.45 1.56 -13.83
N ASP A 75 17.10 0.61 -13.14
CA ASP A 75 16.72 -0.81 -13.16
C ASP A 75 15.54 -1.11 -12.20
N ILE A 76 15.18 -0.14 -11.36
CA ILE A 76 14.03 -0.27 -10.48
C ILE A 76 12.78 0.00 -11.31
N LEU A 77 12.12 -1.07 -11.70
CA LEU A 77 10.88 -1.02 -12.47
C LEU A 77 9.79 -0.27 -11.68
N THR A 78 9.34 0.86 -12.20
CA THR A 78 8.09 1.49 -11.79
C THR A 78 6.97 0.94 -12.65
N THR A 79 6.45 -0.21 -12.30
CA THR A 79 5.25 -0.74 -12.96
C THR A 79 4.03 0.02 -12.47
N SER A 80 3.11 0.33 -13.39
CA SER A 80 1.77 0.77 -12.99
C SER A 80 1.13 -0.34 -12.15
N TYR A 81 0.63 0.02 -10.98
CA TYR A 81 -0.07 -0.93 -10.12
C TYR A 81 -1.54 -0.93 -10.51
N ASP A 82 -1.94 -1.94 -11.24
CA ASP A 82 -3.33 -2.17 -11.64
C ASP A 82 -3.85 -3.40 -10.89
N ALA A 83 -3.90 -3.30 -9.56
CA ALA A 83 -4.40 -4.39 -8.74
C ALA A 83 -5.92 -4.41 -8.75
N ASN A 84 -6.48 -5.52 -9.17
CA ASN A 84 -7.87 -5.83 -8.91
C ASN A 84 -8.07 -6.08 -7.41
N ILE A 85 -9.01 -5.37 -6.81
CA ILE A 85 -9.37 -5.52 -5.40
C ILE A 85 -10.65 -6.34 -5.33
N TYR A 86 -10.60 -7.41 -4.58
CA TYR A 86 -11.71 -8.32 -4.38
C TYR A 86 -12.22 -8.24 -2.96
N LEU A 87 -13.54 -8.31 -2.81
CA LEU A 87 -14.18 -8.54 -1.52
C LEU A 87 -13.97 -10.01 -1.14
N THR A 88 -13.33 -10.28 0.00
CA THR A 88 -12.97 -11.64 0.42
C THR A 88 -13.74 -12.09 1.68
N GLY A 89 -14.41 -11.18 2.36
CA GLY A 89 -15.18 -11.53 3.53
C GLY A 89 -16.19 -10.49 3.95
N ILE A 90 -17.27 -10.95 4.54
CA ILE A 90 -18.31 -10.15 5.21
C ILE A 90 -18.53 -10.76 6.59
N GLU A 91 -18.28 -9.99 7.63
CA GLU A 91 -18.51 -10.40 9.02
C GLU A 91 -19.59 -9.48 9.63
N LEU A 92 -20.76 -10.01 9.92
CA LEU A 92 -21.81 -9.29 10.64
C LEU A 92 -21.52 -9.30 12.14
N LYS A 93 -21.82 -8.20 12.82
CA LYS A 93 -21.71 -8.14 14.28
C LYS A 93 -22.66 -9.12 14.99
N SER A 94 -23.72 -9.55 14.31
CA SER A 94 -24.64 -10.61 14.75
C SER A 94 -24.09 -12.03 14.61
N GLY A 95 -22.94 -12.22 13.95
CA GLY A 95 -22.27 -13.51 13.81
C GLY A 95 -22.78 -14.42 12.68
N MET A 96 -23.82 -14.06 11.96
CA MET A 96 -24.36 -14.84 10.84
C MET A 96 -24.43 -14.01 9.57
N THR A 97 -23.75 -14.45 8.51
CA THR A 97 -23.98 -13.99 7.14
C THR A 97 -25.06 -14.84 6.48
N HIS A 98 -25.97 -14.24 5.73
CA HIS A 98 -26.96 -14.97 4.94
C HIS A 98 -26.77 -14.69 3.43
N PRO A 99 -27.19 -15.63 2.55
CA PRO A 99 -26.92 -15.56 1.11
C PRO A 99 -27.55 -14.33 0.43
N ASP A 100 -28.63 -13.79 0.98
CA ASP A 100 -29.33 -12.64 0.40
C ASP A 100 -28.49 -11.34 0.40
N ILE A 101 -27.46 -11.23 1.25
CA ILE A 101 -26.54 -10.08 1.26
C ILE A 101 -25.88 -9.88 -0.10
N LEU A 102 -25.56 -10.97 -0.78
CA LEU A 102 -24.85 -10.96 -2.06
C LEU A 102 -25.77 -10.86 -3.28
N ASN A 103 -27.09 -10.81 -3.10
CA ASN A 103 -28.06 -10.80 -4.19
C ASN A 103 -27.82 -11.88 -5.26
N GLY A 104 -27.39 -13.08 -4.82
CA GLY A 104 -27.11 -14.22 -5.70
C GLY A 104 -25.74 -14.17 -6.43
N SER A 105 -24.91 -13.18 -6.16
CA SER A 105 -23.54 -13.10 -6.69
C SER A 105 -22.57 -13.90 -5.83
N SER A 106 -21.40 -14.27 -6.40
CA SER A 106 -20.26 -14.71 -5.58
C SER A 106 -19.61 -13.53 -4.87
N LEU A 107 -18.93 -13.80 -3.78
CA LEU A 107 -18.30 -12.75 -2.95
C LEU A 107 -17.33 -11.87 -3.75
N GLU A 108 -16.50 -12.50 -4.57
CA GLU A 108 -15.47 -11.82 -5.37
C GLU A 108 -16.05 -10.97 -6.50
N CYS A 109 -17.26 -11.28 -6.95
CA CYS A 109 -17.95 -10.58 -8.04
C CYS A 109 -19.05 -9.63 -7.52
N ALA A 110 -19.24 -9.55 -6.20
CA ALA A 110 -20.31 -8.76 -5.62
C ALA A 110 -20.05 -7.25 -5.82
N GLN A 111 -20.92 -6.61 -6.59
CA GLN A 111 -20.93 -5.16 -6.77
C GLN A 111 -21.98 -4.47 -5.88
N HIS A 112 -22.96 -5.21 -5.42
CA HIS A 112 -24.05 -4.73 -4.58
C HIS A 112 -24.23 -5.66 -3.38
N LEU A 113 -24.29 -5.06 -2.20
CA LEU A 113 -24.58 -5.76 -0.95
C LEU A 113 -25.87 -5.18 -0.36
N SER A 114 -26.76 -6.05 0.11
CA SER A 114 -28.02 -5.65 0.73
C SER A 114 -28.04 -6.12 2.18
N PHE A 115 -28.19 -5.15 3.09
CA PHE A 115 -28.25 -5.41 4.53
C PHE A 115 -29.62 -5.01 5.07
N THR A 116 -30.11 -5.75 6.04
CA THR A 116 -31.33 -5.40 6.78
C THR A 116 -31.00 -4.36 7.87
N GLU A 117 -32.03 -3.73 8.44
CA GLU A 117 -31.86 -2.76 9.52
C GLU A 117 -31.11 -3.31 10.74
N LYS A 118 -31.23 -4.62 11.01
CA LYS A 118 -30.52 -5.28 12.11
C LYS A 118 -29.04 -5.55 11.82
N GLU A 119 -28.64 -5.44 10.56
CA GLU A 119 -27.29 -5.70 10.05
C GLU A 119 -26.54 -4.41 9.72
N ASN A 120 -26.83 -3.34 10.43
CA ASN A 120 -26.26 -2.00 10.20
C ASN A 120 -24.79 -1.84 10.66
N SER A 121 -24.20 -2.92 11.16
CA SER A 121 -22.82 -2.94 11.65
C SER A 121 -22.12 -4.22 11.19
N PHE A 122 -21.12 -4.07 10.34
CA PHE A 122 -20.40 -5.18 9.72
C PHE A 122 -18.97 -4.82 9.35
N THR A 123 -18.16 -5.84 9.11
CA THR A 123 -16.80 -5.72 8.63
C THR A 123 -16.69 -6.32 7.23
N LEU A 124 -16.11 -5.59 6.31
CA LEU A 124 -15.76 -6.06 4.97
C LEU A 124 -14.25 -6.31 4.90
N SER A 125 -13.86 -7.47 4.41
CA SER A 125 -12.45 -7.84 4.18
C SER A 125 -12.15 -7.80 2.68
N PHE A 126 -10.99 -7.25 2.30
CA PHE A 126 -10.57 -7.11 0.91
C PHE A 126 -9.22 -7.78 0.68
N SER A 127 -8.97 -8.16 -0.56
CA SER A 127 -7.65 -8.59 -1.01
C SER A 127 -7.33 -7.95 -2.34
N ALA A 128 -6.16 -7.35 -2.44
CA ALA A 128 -5.55 -6.98 -3.71
C ALA A 128 -4.65 -8.13 -4.15
N LEU A 129 -4.79 -8.57 -5.40
CA LEU A 129 -3.91 -9.61 -5.94
C LEU A 129 -2.55 -9.01 -6.29
N ASP A 130 -1.69 -8.89 -5.29
CA ASP A 130 -0.27 -8.66 -5.46
C ASP A 130 0.47 -9.91 -4.98
N LEU A 131 1.07 -10.63 -5.93
CA LEU A 131 1.74 -11.91 -5.64
C LEU A 131 3.16 -11.74 -5.07
N VAL A 132 3.68 -10.51 -5.03
CA VAL A 132 5.09 -10.27 -4.70
C VAL A 132 5.27 -9.94 -3.22
N GLU A 133 4.43 -9.11 -2.61
CA GLU A 133 4.61 -8.64 -1.23
C GLU A 133 3.28 -8.31 -0.54
N THR A 134 2.52 -9.34 -0.24
CA THR A 134 1.18 -9.22 0.37
C THR A 134 1.18 -8.46 1.70
N ASP A 135 2.26 -8.57 2.49
CA ASP A 135 2.37 -7.95 3.82
C ASP A 135 2.62 -6.43 3.78
N LYS A 136 3.04 -5.90 2.62
CA LYS A 136 3.32 -4.47 2.43
C LYS A 136 2.16 -3.70 1.78
N ILE A 137 1.08 -4.38 1.40
CA ILE A 137 -0.08 -3.75 0.78
C ILE A 137 -0.79 -2.87 1.80
N LYS A 138 -1.04 -1.61 1.43
CA LYS A 138 -1.86 -0.69 2.22
C LYS A 138 -3.20 -0.49 1.55
N TYR A 139 -4.23 -0.29 2.34
CA TYR A 139 -5.58 -0.07 1.85
C TYR A 139 -6.08 1.31 2.26
N ALA A 140 -6.93 1.88 1.44
CA ALA A 140 -7.71 3.05 1.79
C ALA A 140 -9.12 2.90 1.24
N TYR A 141 -10.10 3.42 1.96
CA TYR A 141 -11.49 3.39 1.57
C TYR A 141 -12.17 4.74 1.75
N LYS A 142 -13.26 4.95 1.04
CA LYS A 142 -14.17 6.07 1.27
C LYS A 142 -15.61 5.60 1.14
N ILE A 143 -16.48 6.10 2.00
CA ILE A 143 -17.93 5.90 1.94
C ILE A 143 -18.66 7.24 1.69
N HIS A 144 -17.99 8.34 1.94
CA HIS A 144 -18.42 9.72 1.67
C HIS A 144 -17.39 10.44 0.82
N SER A 145 -16.92 11.61 1.25
CA SER A 145 -16.02 12.46 0.45
C SER A 145 -14.54 12.13 0.64
N ASN A 146 -14.12 11.70 1.83
CA ASN A 146 -12.70 11.63 2.20
C ASN A 146 -12.21 10.19 2.22
N TRP A 147 -10.95 9.99 1.78
CA TRP A 147 -10.24 8.73 1.92
C TRP A 147 -9.77 8.53 3.35
N ILE A 148 -10.06 7.35 3.89
CA ILE A 148 -9.61 6.86 5.20
C ILE A 148 -8.59 5.77 4.94
N TYR A 149 -7.39 5.91 5.50
CA TYR A 149 -6.34 4.90 5.40
C TYR A 149 -6.61 3.80 6.42
N ALA A 150 -6.73 2.58 5.94
CA ALA A 150 -6.99 1.42 6.78
C ALA A 150 -5.67 0.87 7.37
N GLU A 151 -5.71 0.42 8.61
CA GLU A 151 -4.56 -0.22 9.28
C GLU A 151 -4.29 -1.63 8.72
N ASN A 152 -5.31 -2.25 8.12
CA ASN A 152 -5.26 -3.59 7.54
C ASN A 152 -6.23 -3.68 6.34
N ASN A 153 -6.46 -4.86 5.84
CA ASN A 153 -7.36 -5.13 4.72
C ASN A 153 -8.85 -5.19 5.10
N LYS A 154 -9.24 -4.63 6.24
CA LYS A 154 -10.62 -4.66 6.74
C LYS A 154 -11.20 -3.25 6.87
N VAL A 155 -12.46 -3.13 6.50
CA VAL A 155 -13.27 -1.90 6.65
C VAL A 155 -14.40 -2.18 7.62
N ASN A 156 -14.35 -1.51 8.77
CA ASN A 156 -15.39 -1.63 9.80
C ASN A 156 -16.42 -0.51 9.62
N LEU A 157 -17.64 -0.88 9.34
CA LEU A 157 -18.78 0.03 9.23
C LEU A 157 -19.75 -0.23 10.38
N SER A 158 -20.12 0.79 11.12
CA SER A 158 -20.95 0.66 12.30
C SER A 158 -22.08 1.67 12.29
N MET A 159 -23.26 1.23 12.75
CA MET A 159 -24.44 2.07 12.95
C MET A 159 -24.86 2.83 11.69
N LEU A 160 -24.77 2.20 10.54
CA LEU A 160 -25.26 2.82 9.31
C LEU A 160 -26.77 3.01 9.38
N THR A 161 -27.23 4.19 8.99
CA THR A 161 -28.68 4.46 8.85
C THR A 161 -29.20 3.83 7.56
N ALA A 162 -30.51 3.65 7.46
CA ALA A 162 -31.12 3.15 6.23
C ALA A 162 -30.81 4.11 5.05
N GLY A 163 -30.36 3.56 3.93
CA GLY A 163 -29.98 4.35 2.75
C GLY A 163 -29.07 3.57 1.80
N ASN A 164 -28.73 4.21 0.70
CA ASN A 164 -27.78 3.70 -0.27
C ASN A 164 -26.42 4.34 -0.06
N TYR A 165 -25.39 3.50 0.01
CA TYR A 165 -24.00 3.92 0.21
C TYR A 165 -23.14 3.38 -0.92
N THR A 166 -22.14 4.16 -1.33
CA THR A 166 -21.09 3.70 -2.24
C THR A 166 -19.79 3.62 -1.47
N LEU A 167 -19.25 2.42 -1.34
CA LEU A 167 -17.93 2.19 -0.78
C LEU A 167 -16.93 2.07 -1.93
N SER A 168 -15.94 2.96 -1.95
CA SER A 168 -14.78 2.82 -2.84
C SER A 168 -13.59 2.33 -2.03
N VAL A 169 -12.85 1.39 -2.58
CA VAL A 169 -11.63 0.85 -1.96
C VAL A 169 -10.48 0.93 -2.96
N LYS A 170 -9.31 1.30 -2.49
CA LYS A 170 -8.07 1.27 -3.27
C LYS A 170 -6.96 0.61 -2.47
N ALA A 171 -6.03 -0.02 -3.16
CA ALA A 171 -4.85 -0.62 -2.58
C ALA A 171 -3.58 0.08 -3.08
N CYS A 172 -2.56 0.06 -2.25
CA CYS A 172 -1.24 0.58 -2.56
C CYS A 172 -0.24 -0.55 -2.44
N ASN A 173 0.58 -0.74 -3.47
CA ASN A 173 1.62 -1.76 -3.46
C ASN A 173 2.82 -1.38 -2.59
N SER A 174 3.80 -2.28 -2.49
CA SER A 174 5.06 -2.05 -1.77
C SER A 174 5.86 -0.86 -2.30
N GLN A 175 5.64 -0.46 -3.55
CA GLN A 175 6.29 0.69 -4.19
C GLN A 175 5.58 2.04 -3.94
N GLY A 176 4.51 2.05 -3.15
CA GLY A 176 3.76 3.27 -2.85
C GLY A 176 2.80 3.72 -3.96
N ILE A 177 2.53 2.88 -4.95
CA ILE A 177 1.63 3.18 -6.07
C ILE A 177 0.22 2.70 -5.71
N TRP A 178 -0.76 3.60 -5.79
CA TRP A 178 -2.15 3.30 -5.55
C TRP A 178 -2.83 2.77 -6.81
N SER A 179 -3.70 1.77 -6.64
CA SER A 179 -4.59 1.31 -7.70
C SER A 179 -5.56 2.42 -8.13
N PRO A 180 -6.06 2.40 -9.37
CA PRO A 180 -7.23 3.21 -9.74
C PRO A 180 -8.43 2.85 -8.84
N ASN A 181 -9.43 3.75 -8.82
CA ASN A 181 -10.65 3.58 -8.02
C ASN A 181 -11.59 2.57 -8.67
#